data_aa68c0cac5e92582522c8cf7d11c1d47
#
_entry.id   aa68c0cac5e92582522c8cf7d11c1d47
#
_cell.length_a   1.000
_cell.length_b   1.000
_cell.length_c   1.000
_cell.angle_alpha   90.00
_cell.angle_beta   90.00
_cell.angle_gamma   90.00
#
_symmetry.space_group_name_H-M   'P 1'
#
loop_
_entity.id
_entity.type
_entity.pdbx_description
1 polymer ?
#
loop_
_entity_poly.entity_id
_entity_poly.type
_entity_poly.pdbx_seq_one_letter_code
_entity_poly.pdbx_strand_id
1 'polypeptide(L)'
;FHLMGCILSAASCNKWWIRDILDTSYGDPADPKYGKTGVYFLPYLTGERCPHNDVNARGAFIGLSATTTREDMDLAVLEGVAYALRDCVEAGGVKIEKAVLCGGGAVSKVWQTALANILGADIYVTETEQGPSFGGALLAMTACGEYATVYEAADATVKKTLAVACDPALKATYDRGYAVYRRLYPALKDILA
;
A
#
# COMPACT_ATOMS: atom_id res chain seq x y z
N PHE A 1 10.44 -20.84 1.19
CA PHE A 1 10.12 -19.95 2.32
C PHE A 1 9.86 -18.55 1.80
N HIS A 2 8.96 -17.79 2.45
CA HIS A 2 8.67 -16.39 2.17
C HIS A 2 8.49 -15.61 3.48
N LEU A 3 8.73 -14.30 3.44
CA LEU A 3 8.36 -13.40 4.51
C LEU A 3 6.97 -12.82 4.22
N MET A 4 6.15 -12.69 5.24
CA MET A 4 4.82 -12.12 5.13
C MET A 4 4.65 -10.97 6.11
N GLY A 5 4.43 -9.77 5.59
CA GLY A 5 3.90 -8.64 6.34
C GLY A 5 2.39 -8.54 6.09
N CYS A 6 1.61 -8.32 7.13
CA CYS A 6 0.15 -8.21 6.99
C CYS A 6 -0.35 -6.99 7.73
N ILE A 7 -0.92 -6.03 7.00
CA ILE A 7 -1.71 -4.94 7.55
C ILE A 7 -3.19 -5.30 7.46
N LEU A 8 -4.00 -4.87 8.44
CA LEU A 8 -5.41 -5.29 8.53
C LEU A 8 -6.34 -4.44 7.66
N SER A 9 -5.96 -3.21 7.35
CA SER A 9 -6.79 -2.28 6.59
C SER A 9 -5.99 -1.64 5.46
N ALA A 10 -5.91 -2.31 4.30
CA ALA A 10 -5.24 -1.79 3.11
C ALA A 10 -6.22 -1.02 2.19
N ALA A 11 -6.62 -1.60 1.07
CA ALA A 11 -7.59 -1.00 0.15
C ALA A 11 -8.96 -0.78 0.80
N SER A 12 -9.28 -1.50 1.88
CA SER A 12 -10.47 -1.28 2.70
C SER A 12 -10.51 0.11 3.35
N CYS A 13 -9.37 0.72 3.69
CA CYS A 13 -9.31 2.10 4.17
C CYS A 13 -9.82 3.08 3.11
N ASN A 14 -9.36 2.93 1.86
CA ASN A 14 -9.81 3.78 0.77
C ASN A 14 -11.31 3.56 0.48
N LYS A 15 -11.77 2.29 0.51
CA LYS A 15 -13.21 1.99 0.37
C LYS A 15 -14.02 2.67 1.46
N TRP A 16 -13.63 2.51 2.72
CA TRP A 16 -14.27 3.14 3.88
C TRP A 16 -14.32 4.65 3.71
N TRP A 17 -13.19 5.29 3.39
CA TRP A 17 -13.12 6.74 3.23
C TRP A 17 -14.04 7.25 2.12
N ILE A 18 -13.93 6.68 0.91
CA ILE A 18 -14.66 7.16 -0.26
C ILE A 18 -16.15 6.82 -0.17
N ARG A 19 -16.50 5.59 0.25
CA ARG A 19 -17.89 5.14 0.23
C ARG A 19 -18.64 5.42 1.51
N ASP A 20 -18.04 5.10 2.66
CA ASP A 20 -18.76 5.11 3.92
C ASP A 20 -18.71 6.50 4.58
N ILE A 21 -17.66 7.28 4.36
CA ILE A 21 -17.51 8.64 4.92
C ILE A 21 -17.94 9.71 3.93
N LEU A 22 -17.45 9.65 2.68
CA LEU A 22 -17.71 10.69 1.69
C LEU A 22 -18.95 10.45 0.83
N ASP A 23 -19.51 9.24 0.85
CA ASP A 23 -20.66 8.79 0.05
C ASP A 23 -20.49 9.15 -1.45
N THR A 24 -19.34 8.79 -2.02
CA THR A 24 -18.99 9.13 -3.40
C THR A 24 -18.41 7.94 -4.16
N SER A 25 -18.20 8.12 -5.46
CA SER A 25 -17.50 7.15 -6.30
C SER A 25 -15.99 7.32 -6.23
N TYR A 26 -15.26 6.23 -6.52
CA TYR A 26 -13.81 6.27 -6.63
C TYR A 26 -13.35 7.22 -7.74
N GLY A 27 -12.30 7.97 -7.45
CA GLY A 27 -11.57 8.79 -8.39
C GLY A 27 -10.22 9.16 -7.80
N ASP A 28 -9.17 9.14 -8.61
CA ASP A 28 -7.87 9.66 -8.18
C ASP A 28 -7.95 11.19 -8.05
N PRO A 29 -7.29 11.81 -7.05
CA PRO A 29 -7.12 13.26 -7.00
C PRO A 29 -6.54 13.79 -8.32
N ALA A 30 -7.10 14.89 -8.83
CA ALA A 30 -6.71 15.44 -10.14
C ALA A 30 -5.31 16.07 -10.14
N ASP A 31 -4.92 16.68 -8.99
CA ASP A 31 -3.59 17.31 -8.78
C ASP A 31 -3.00 16.85 -7.44
N PRO A 32 -2.48 15.61 -7.38
CA PRO A 32 -2.01 15.04 -6.12
C PRO A 32 -0.70 15.68 -5.65
N LYS A 33 -0.73 16.31 -4.49
CA LYS A 33 0.43 16.94 -3.84
C LYS A 33 1.30 15.91 -3.11
N TYR A 34 1.84 14.95 -3.82
CA TYR A 34 2.60 13.82 -3.28
C TYR A 34 3.59 14.19 -2.17
N GLY A 35 3.34 13.66 -0.94
CA GLY A 35 4.20 13.86 0.22
C GLY A 35 4.29 15.31 0.72
N LYS A 36 3.38 16.20 0.28
CA LYS A 36 3.43 17.64 0.58
C LYS A 36 2.16 18.19 1.23
N THR A 37 1.15 17.36 1.47
CA THR A 37 -0.12 17.80 2.08
C THR A 37 0.05 18.22 3.54
N GLY A 38 1.06 17.70 4.24
CA GLY A 38 1.23 17.84 5.69
C GLY A 38 0.21 17.03 6.50
N VAL A 39 -0.70 16.31 5.84
CA VAL A 39 -1.70 15.45 6.47
C VAL A 39 -1.21 14.02 6.44
N TYR A 40 -1.30 13.34 7.58
CA TYR A 40 -1.01 11.92 7.74
C TYR A 40 -2.27 11.16 8.14
N PHE A 41 -2.39 9.93 7.67
CA PHE A 41 -3.45 9.02 8.05
C PHE A 41 -2.87 7.73 8.62
N LEU A 42 -3.28 7.34 9.83
CA LEU A 42 -3.01 6.02 10.39
C LEU A 42 -4.13 5.07 9.96
N PRO A 43 -3.84 4.00 9.19
CA PRO A 43 -4.89 3.16 8.58
C PRO A 43 -5.43 2.07 9.50
N TYR A 44 -5.28 2.16 10.81
CA TYR A 44 -5.53 1.09 11.78
C TYR A 44 -7.01 0.98 12.18
N LEU A 45 -7.93 1.01 11.21
CA LEU A 45 -9.39 1.04 11.45
C LEU A 45 -9.90 -0.16 12.24
N THR A 46 -9.25 -1.32 12.15
CA THR A 46 -9.64 -2.59 12.77
C THR A 46 -8.55 -3.18 13.66
N GLY A 47 -7.74 -2.33 14.25
CA GLY A 47 -6.48 -2.75 14.87
C GLY A 47 -5.36 -2.89 13.84
N GLU A 48 -4.18 -3.30 14.27
CA GLU A 48 -3.07 -3.54 13.34
C GLU A 48 -2.24 -4.76 13.76
N ARG A 49 -1.86 -5.56 12.77
CA ARG A 49 -1.02 -6.73 12.98
C ARG A 49 0.47 -6.38 12.83
N CYS A 50 0.92 -6.02 11.65
CA CYS A 50 2.31 -5.74 11.39
C CYS A 50 2.55 -4.22 11.22
N PRO A 51 3.53 -3.63 11.93
CA PRO A 51 4.45 -4.24 12.88
C PRO A 51 3.96 -4.19 14.33
N HIS A 52 2.84 -3.54 14.63
CA HIS A 52 2.45 -3.12 15.98
C HIS A 52 1.85 -4.24 16.83
N ASN A 53 1.21 -5.24 16.19
CA ASN A 53 0.48 -6.33 16.85
C ASN A 53 -0.46 -5.84 17.96
N ASP A 54 -1.27 -4.82 17.64
CA ASP A 54 -2.15 -4.14 18.58
C ASP A 54 -3.60 -4.14 18.04
N VAL A 55 -4.47 -4.91 18.69
CA VAL A 55 -5.89 -5.02 18.34
C VAL A 55 -6.68 -3.75 18.69
N ASN A 56 -6.14 -2.91 19.57
CA ASN A 56 -6.75 -1.67 20.02
C ASN A 56 -6.29 -0.45 19.20
N ALA A 57 -5.34 -0.61 18.29
CA ALA A 57 -4.95 0.47 17.38
C ALA A 57 -6.16 1.01 16.62
N ARG A 58 -6.22 2.33 16.43
CA ARG A 58 -7.31 3.00 15.71
C ARG A 58 -6.77 3.96 14.67
N GLY A 59 -7.59 4.20 13.63
CA GLY A 59 -7.29 5.16 12.59
C GLY A 59 -7.34 6.59 13.09
N ALA A 60 -6.48 7.45 12.53
CA ALA A 60 -6.46 8.87 12.85
C ALA A 60 -5.95 9.70 11.67
N PHE A 61 -6.52 10.88 11.48
CA PHE A 61 -5.93 11.95 10.65
C PHE A 61 -5.15 12.91 11.55
N ILE A 62 -3.93 13.25 11.15
CA ILE A 62 -3.03 14.13 11.89
C ILE A 62 -2.48 15.20 10.94
N GLY A 63 -2.36 16.44 11.44
CA GLY A 63 -1.79 17.55 10.67
C GLY A 63 -2.82 18.38 9.89
N LEU A 64 -4.12 18.25 10.20
CA LEU A 64 -5.16 19.07 9.57
C LEU A 64 -4.97 20.55 9.88
N SER A 65 -5.23 21.39 8.89
CA SER A 65 -5.21 22.85 8.98
C SER A 65 -6.47 23.44 8.32
N ALA A 66 -6.68 24.74 8.48
CA ALA A 66 -7.81 25.43 7.82
C ALA A 66 -7.71 25.42 6.28
N THR A 67 -6.55 25.11 5.71
CA THR A 67 -6.32 25.03 4.27
C THR A 67 -6.30 23.58 3.73
N THR A 68 -6.50 22.58 4.60
CA THR A 68 -6.58 21.19 4.18
C THR A 68 -7.81 20.97 3.31
N THR A 69 -7.61 20.45 2.12
CA THR A 69 -8.69 20.15 1.19
C THR A 69 -9.12 18.68 1.32
N ARG A 70 -10.25 18.34 0.69
CA ARG A 70 -10.69 16.94 0.57
C ARG A 70 -9.65 16.10 -0.16
N GLU A 71 -9.10 16.61 -1.27
CA GLU A 71 -8.09 15.90 -2.07
C GLU A 71 -6.81 15.65 -1.26
N ASP A 72 -6.44 16.56 -0.35
CA ASP A 72 -5.31 16.33 0.56
C ASP A 72 -5.60 15.17 1.52
N MET A 73 -6.85 15.01 1.99
CA MET A 73 -7.27 13.88 2.83
C MET A 73 -7.39 12.59 2.02
N ASP A 74 -7.92 12.63 0.80
CA ASP A 74 -7.99 11.48 -0.12
C ASP A 74 -6.58 10.91 -0.35
N LEU A 75 -5.61 11.79 -0.65
CA LEU A 75 -4.21 11.40 -0.83
C LEU A 75 -3.60 10.85 0.47
N ALA A 76 -3.90 11.48 1.62
CA ALA A 76 -3.37 11.02 2.91
C ALA A 76 -3.83 9.60 3.26
N VAL A 77 -5.03 9.19 2.87
CA VAL A 77 -5.51 7.80 3.07
C VAL A 77 -4.66 6.82 2.24
N LEU A 78 -4.39 7.14 0.97
CA LEU A 78 -3.57 6.30 0.09
C LEU A 78 -2.11 6.22 0.57
N GLU A 79 -1.53 7.37 0.96
CA GLU A 79 -0.17 7.47 1.50
C GLU A 79 -0.04 6.77 2.86
N GLY A 80 -1.04 6.88 3.73
CA GLY A 80 -1.06 6.24 5.04
C GLY A 80 -0.98 4.72 4.94
N VAL A 81 -1.75 4.11 4.02
CA VAL A 81 -1.65 2.68 3.73
C VAL A 81 -0.28 2.32 3.16
N ALA A 82 0.27 3.15 2.26
CA ALA A 82 1.59 2.91 1.69
C ALA A 82 2.71 3.00 2.76
N TYR A 83 2.61 3.92 3.71
CA TYR A 83 3.52 4.00 4.85
C TYR A 83 3.42 2.78 5.78
N ALA A 84 2.20 2.29 6.07
CA ALA A 84 2.02 1.08 6.85
C ALA A 84 2.62 -0.16 6.15
N LEU A 85 2.52 -0.24 4.82
CA LEU A 85 3.21 -1.27 4.05
C LEU A 85 4.74 -1.13 4.13
N ARG A 86 5.26 0.10 4.12
CA ARG A 86 6.69 0.35 4.35
C ARG A 86 7.12 -0.11 5.75
N ASP A 87 6.32 0.11 6.78
CA ASP A 87 6.60 -0.40 8.14
C ASP A 87 6.75 -1.93 8.15
N CYS A 88 5.93 -2.66 7.36
CA CYS A 88 6.07 -4.11 7.22
C CYS A 88 7.39 -4.50 6.54
N VAL A 89 7.81 -3.78 5.50
CA VAL A 89 9.08 -4.03 4.79
C VAL A 89 10.27 -3.77 5.71
N GLU A 90 10.26 -2.65 6.43
CA GLU A 90 11.31 -2.28 7.38
C GLU A 90 11.39 -3.30 8.55
N ALA A 91 10.23 -3.73 9.09
CA ALA A 91 10.17 -4.76 10.13
C ALA A 91 10.70 -6.12 9.65
N GLY A 92 10.51 -6.43 8.39
CA GLY A 92 11.07 -7.64 7.75
C GLY A 92 12.57 -7.57 7.50
N GLY A 93 13.19 -6.40 7.62
CA GLY A 93 14.63 -6.20 7.38
C GLY A 93 15.04 -6.48 5.92
N VAL A 94 14.10 -6.36 4.98
CA VAL A 94 14.35 -6.65 3.57
C VAL A 94 14.41 -5.38 2.74
N LYS A 95 15.31 -5.36 1.76
CA LYS A 95 15.32 -4.34 0.73
C LYS A 95 14.55 -4.85 -0.48
N ILE A 96 13.58 -4.06 -0.92
CA ILE A 96 12.84 -4.34 -2.15
C ILE A 96 13.23 -3.34 -3.24
N GLU A 97 13.39 -3.82 -4.47
CA GLU A 97 13.67 -2.99 -5.64
C GLU A 97 12.51 -3.01 -6.64
N LYS A 98 11.67 -4.04 -6.53
CA LYS A 98 10.50 -4.24 -7.39
C LYS A 98 9.35 -4.79 -6.57
N ALA A 99 8.15 -4.31 -6.83
CA ALA A 99 6.92 -4.85 -6.24
C ALA A 99 5.86 -5.05 -7.32
N VAL A 100 5.09 -6.11 -7.21
CA VAL A 100 3.94 -6.37 -8.09
C VAL A 100 2.68 -6.09 -7.30
N LEU A 101 1.84 -5.18 -7.81
CA LEU A 101 0.54 -4.90 -7.24
C LEU A 101 -0.53 -5.77 -7.90
N CYS A 102 -1.43 -6.29 -7.09
CA CYS A 102 -2.62 -7.01 -7.52
C CYS A 102 -3.83 -6.60 -6.68
N GLY A 103 -5.04 -6.91 -7.19
CA GLY A 103 -6.30 -6.55 -6.55
C GLY A 103 -6.78 -5.13 -6.86
N GLY A 104 -7.94 -4.76 -6.32
CA GLY A 104 -8.64 -3.52 -6.70
C GLY A 104 -7.89 -2.22 -6.48
N GLY A 105 -6.94 -2.18 -5.54
CA GLY A 105 -6.08 -1.00 -5.32
C GLY A 105 -5.02 -0.77 -6.39
N ALA A 106 -4.74 -1.80 -7.22
CA ALA A 106 -3.71 -1.72 -8.26
C ALA A 106 -4.08 -0.83 -9.46
N VAL A 107 -5.34 -0.42 -9.60
CA VAL A 107 -5.83 0.39 -10.73
C VAL A 107 -5.57 1.89 -10.57
N SER A 108 -5.42 2.39 -9.34
CA SER A 108 -5.19 3.81 -9.05
C SER A 108 -3.75 4.21 -9.40
N LYS A 109 -3.59 5.14 -10.36
CA LYS A 109 -2.27 5.68 -10.74
C LYS A 109 -1.66 6.52 -9.63
N VAL A 110 -2.48 7.25 -8.89
CA VAL A 110 -2.03 8.05 -7.74
C VAL A 110 -1.46 7.13 -6.68
N TRP A 111 -2.16 6.02 -6.37
CA TRP A 111 -1.67 5.08 -5.37
C TRP A 111 -0.42 4.31 -5.83
N GLN A 112 -0.36 3.90 -7.11
CA GLN A 112 0.85 3.28 -7.68
C GLN A 112 2.07 4.22 -7.52
N THR A 113 1.89 5.52 -7.78
CA THR A 113 2.96 6.52 -7.65
C THR A 113 3.37 6.70 -6.18
N ALA A 114 2.42 6.82 -5.26
CA ALA A 114 2.71 6.90 -3.83
C ALA A 114 3.46 5.65 -3.34
N LEU A 115 2.99 4.44 -3.71
CA LEU A 115 3.62 3.18 -3.35
C LEU A 115 5.06 3.06 -3.89
N ALA A 116 5.29 3.39 -5.17
CA ALA A 116 6.62 3.33 -5.76
C ALA A 116 7.63 4.14 -4.95
N ASN A 117 7.24 5.35 -4.58
CA ASN A 117 8.14 6.32 -3.97
C ASN A 117 8.23 6.18 -2.43
N ILE A 118 7.16 5.72 -1.77
CA ILE A 118 7.19 5.40 -0.33
C ILE A 118 8.01 4.13 -0.08
N LEU A 119 7.81 3.08 -0.89
CA LEU A 119 8.56 1.83 -0.76
C LEU A 119 9.98 1.92 -1.34
N GLY A 120 10.23 2.89 -2.22
CA GLY A 120 11.51 3.01 -2.92
C GLY A 120 11.75 1.88 -3.92
N ALA A 121 10.70 1.41 -4.59
CA ALA A 121 10.70 0.26 -5.48
C ALA A 121 9.91 0.53 -6.75
N ASP A 122 10.33 -0.04 -7.87
CA ASP A 122 9.55 -0.02 -9.10
C ASP A 122 8.27 -0.84 -8.95
N ILE A 123 7.13 -0.26 -9.33
CA ILE A 123 5.83 -0.91 -9.26
C ILE A 123 5.46 -1.52 -10.60
N TYR A 124 5.16 -2.80 -10.57
CA TYR A 124 4.63 -3.58 -11.67
C TYR A 124 3.17 -3.95 -11.40
N VAL A 125 2.41 -4.11 -12.46
CA VAL A 125 1.04 -4.66 -12.43
C VAL A 125 0.98 -5.87 -13.35
N THR A 126 0.06 -6.79 -13.06
CA THR A 126 -0.22 -7.93 -13.93
C THR A 126 -1.20 -7.51 -15.02
N GLU A 127 -1.04 -8.04 -16.24
CA GLU A 127 -1.95 -7.74 -17.37
C GLU A 127 -3.37 -8.25 -17.13
N THR A 128 -3.51 -9.28 -16.29
CA THR A 128 -4.80 -9.85 -15.92
C THR A 128 -4.95 -9.84 -14.41
N GLU A 129 -6.11 -9.40 -13.91
CA GLU A 129 -6.46 -9.51 -12.49
C GLU A 129 -6.67 -10.99 -12.15
N GLN A 130 -5.60 -11.66 -11.81
CA GLN A 130 -5.64 -13.05 -11.41
C GLN A 130 -5.20 -13.15 -9.96
N GLY A 131 -6.19 -13.29 -9.09
CA GLY A 131 -5.97 -13.41 -7.66
C GLY A 131 -5.39 -14.78 -7.23
N PRO A 132 -5.53 -15.15 -5.96
CA PRO A 132 -4.98 -16.39 -5.39
C PRO A 132 -5.38 -17.67 -6.13
N SER A 133 -6.56 -17.69 -6.77
CA SER A 133 -7.02 -18.83 -7.59
C SER A 133 -6.13 -19.12 -8.79
N PHE A 134 -5.51 -18.10 -9.39
CA PHE A 134 -4.53 -18.34 -10.45
C PHE A 134 -3.25 -18.97 -9.92
N GLY A 135 -2.80 -18.55 -8.73
CA GLY A 135 -1.69 -19.23 -8.04
C GLY A 135 -1.98 -20.72 -7.81
N GLY A 136 -3.21 -21.05 -7.40
CA GLY A 136 -3.69 -22.44 -7.30
C GLY A 136 -3.64 -23.20 -8.64
N ALA A 137 -4.03 -22.54 -9.74
CA ALA A 137 -3.92 -23.11 -11.08
C ALA A 137 -2.48 -23.40 -11.50
N LEU A 138 -1.52 -22.51 -11.20
CA LEU A 138 -0.08 -22.72 -11.46
C LEU A 138 0.45 -23.94 -10.71
N LEU A 139 0.06 -24.11 -9.44
CA LEU A 139 0.42 -25.28 -8.66
C LEU A 139 -0.17 -26.58 -9.26
N ALA A 140 -1.42 -26.54 -9.72
CA ALA A 140 -2.06 -27.68 -10.37
C ALA A 140 -1.37 -28.04 -11.69
N MET A 141 -1.04 -27.06 -12.54
CA MET A 141 -0.29 -27.27 -13.79
C MET A 141 1.07 -27.93 -13.54
N THR A 142 1.77 -27.52 -12.49
CA THR A 142 3.03 -28.15 -12.08
C THR A 142 2.80 -29.59 -11.58
N ALA A 143 1.76 -29.81 -10.78
CA ALA A 143 1.43 -31.13 -10.26
C ALA A 143 1.02 -32.13 -11.37
N CYS A 144 0.39 -31.65 -12.44
CA CYS A 144 0.03 -32.46 -13.61
C CYS A 144 1.20 -32.68 -14.59
N GLY A 145 2.37 -32.05 -14.34
CA GLY A 145 3.56 -32.20 -15.19
C GLY A 145 3.58 -31.33 -16.45
N GLU A 146 2.67 -30.33 -16.55
CA GLU A 146 2.68 -29.35 -17.66
C GLU A 146 3.92 -28.45 -17.59
N TYR A 147 4.38 -28.11 -16.39
CA TYR A 147 5.63 -27.41 -16.12
C TYR A 147 6.44 -28.16 -15.07
N ALA A 148 7.77 -28.15 -15.19
CA ALA A 148 8.65 -28.85 -14.26
C ALA A 148 8.66 -28.16 -12.87
N THR A 149 8.43 -26.84 -12.82
CA THR A 149 8.40 -26.06 -11.59
C THR A 149 7.30 -24.98 -11.63
N VAL A 150 6.85 -24.55 -10.46
CA VAL A 150 5.91 -23.41 -10.34
C VAL A 150 6.52 -22.09 -10.86
N TYR A 151 7.84 -21.97 -10.82
CA TYR A 151 8.55 -20.80 -11.35
C TYR A 151 8.44 -20.73 -12.88
N GLU A 152 8.67 -21.86 -13.56
CA GLU A 152 8.46 -21.96 -15.02
C GLU A 152 7.01 -21.67 -15.41
N ALA A 153 6.04 -22.23 -14.69
CA ALA A 153 4.63 -21.96 -14.90
C ALA A 153 4.33 -20.47 -14.75
N ALA A 154 4.85 -19.83 -13.70
CA ALA A 154 4.67 -18.38 -13.45
C ALA A 154 5.33 -17.53 -14.54
N ASP A 155 6.56 -17.82 -14.94
CA ASP A 155 7.28 -17.06 -15.96
C ASP A 155 6.62 -17.18 -17.35
N ALA A 156 6.03 -18.33 -17.65
CA ALA A 156 5.32 -18.56 -18.92
C ALA A 156 3.95 -17.84 -18.98
N THR A 157 3.29 -17.66 -17.84
CA THR A 157 1.87 -17.27 -17.81
C THR A 157 1.60 -15.90 -17.18
N VAL A 158 2.45 -15.44 -16.24
CA VAL A 158 2.26 -14.18 -15.53
C VAL A 158 3.02 -13.05 -16.22
N LYS A 159 2.31 -12.28 -17.03
CA LYS A 159 2.87 -11.09 -17.66
C LYS A 159 2.81 -9.90 -16.71
N LYS A 160 3.95 -9.25 -16.51
CA LYS A 160 4.10 -8.07 -15.63
C LYS A 160 4.54 -6.87 -16.46
N THR A 161 3.86 -5.74 -16.29
CA THR A 161 4.18 -4.48 -16.96
C THR A 161 4.61 -3.46 -15.91
N LEU A 162 5.68 -2.71 -16.19
CA LEU A 162 6.09 -1.59 -15.34
C LEU A 162 4.99 -0.53 -15.36
N ALA A 163 4.42 -0.26 -14.20
CA ALA A 163 3.37 0.74 -14.03
C ALA A 163 3.95 2.11 -13.64
N VAL A 164 4.88 2.12 -12.68
CA VAL A 164 5.56 3.33 -12.19
C VAL A 164 6.98 2.96 -11.76
N ALA A 165 7.98 3.68 -12.28
CA ALA A 165 9.34 3.63 -11.75
C ALA A 165 9.46 4.55 -10.52
N CYS A 166 10.31 4.17 -9.56
CA CYS A 166 10.62 5.01 -8.41
C CYS A 166 11.38 6.27 -8.85
N ASP A 167 10.86 7.45 -8.47
CA ASP A 167 11.52 8.74 -8.67
C ASP A 167 12.36 9.08 -7.43
N PRO A 168 13.70 9.19 -7.53
CA PRO A 168 14.55 9.50 -6.39
C PRO A 168 14.22 10.81 -5.68
N ALA A 169 13.76 11.85 -6.40
CA ALA A 169 13.40 13.13 -5.81
C ALA A 169 12.13 13.06 -4.99
N LEU A 170 11.12 12.36 -5.52
CA LEU A 170 9.86 12.13 -4.81
C LEU A 170 10.06 11.17 -3.63
N LYS A 171 10.87 10.11 -3.81
CA LYS A 171 11.27 9.21 -2.72
C LYS A 171 11.90 9.97 -1.56
N ALA A 172 12.84 10.89 -1.84
CA ALA A 172 13.48 11.70 -0.79
C ALA A 172 12.47 12.57 -0.02
N THR A 173 11.38 13.01 -0.68
CA THR A 173 10.28 13.72 -0.03
C THR A 173 9.51 12.78 0.89
N TYR A 174 9.17 11.59 0.41
CA TYR A 174 8.48 10.57 1.21
C TYR A 174 9.34 10.01 2.36
N ASP A 175 10.65 9.93 2.21
CA ASP A 175 11.54 9.52 3.30
C ASP A 175 11.45 10.49 4.50
N ARG A 176 11.36 11.80 4.23
CA ARG A 176 11.10 12.80 5.28
C ARG A 176 9.72 12.63 5.92
N GLY A 177 8.70 12.38 5.11
CA GLY A 177 7.34 12.10 5.58
C GLY A 177 7.28 10.82 6.43
N TYR A 178 7.97 9.77 6.00
CA TYR A 178 8.03 8.51 6.74
C TYR A 178 8.72 8.65 8.09
N ALA A 179 9.77 9.47 8.19
CA ALA A 179 10.41 9.78 9.47
C ALA A 179 9.45 10.43 10.49
N VAL A 180 8.45 11.18 10.01
CA VAL A 180 7.35 11.69 10.85
C VAL A 180 6.33 10.59 11.13
N TYR A 181 5.84 9.89 10.09
CA TYR A 181 4.78 8.88 10.17
C TYR A 181 5.07 7.82 11.24
N ARG A 182 6.26 7.22 11.24
CA ARG A 182 6.64 6.17 12.18
C ARG A 182 6.67 6.60 13.65
N ARG A 183 6.59 7.89 13.94
CA ARG A 183 6.51 8.45 15.31
C ARG A 183 5.07 8.64 15.77
N LEU A 184 4.09 8.66 14.85
CA LEU A 184 2.71 9.03 15.16
C LEU A 184 2.04 7.96 16.01
N TYR A 185 2.09 6.69 15.59
CA TYR A 185 1.43 5.63 16.34
C TYR A 185 1.99 5.48 17.77
N PRO A 186 3.32 5.42 18.00
CA PRO A 186 3.85 5.39 19.37
C PRO A 186 3.43 6.58 20.25
N ALA A 187 3.26 7.76 19.65
CA ALA A 187 2.83 8.95 20.38
C ALA A 187 1.33 8.95 20.72
N LEU A 188 0.51 8.25 19.92
CA LEU A 188 -0.95 8.23 20.06
C LEU A 188 -1.48 6.95 20.69
N LYS A 189 -0.67 5.91 20.79
CA LYS A 189 -1.06 4.57 21.23
C LYS A 189 -1.88 4.59 22.53
N ASP A 190 -1.37 5.26 23.55
CA ASP A 190 -2.01 5.29 24.88
C ASP A 190 -3.28 6.16 24.93
N ILE A 191 -3.54 6.93 23.86
CA ILE A 191 -4.73 7.79 23.71
C ILE A 191 -5.82 7.07 22.92
N LEU A 192 -5.42 6.24 21.94
CA LEU A 192 -6.30 5.58 20.99
C LEU A 192 -6.68 4.14 21.41
N ALA A 193 -6.07 3.63 22.48
CA ALA A 193 -6.30 2.29 23.01
C ALA A 193 -7.59 2.18 23.85
#